data_53eb281d4c25884729ebb5e68d344a92
#
_entry.id   53eb281d4c25884729ebb5e68d344a92
#
_cell.length_a   1.000
_cell.length_b   1.000
_cell.length_c   1.000
_cell.angle_alpha   90.00
_cell.angle_beta   90.00
_cell.angle_gamma   90.00
#
_symmetry.space_group_name_H-M   'P 1'
#
loop_
_entity.id
_entity.type
_entity.pdbx_description
1 polymer ?
#
loop_
_entity_poly.entity_id
_entity_poly.type
_entity_poly.pdbx_seq_one_letter_code
_entity_poly.pdbx_strand_id
1 'polypeptide(L)'
;MRGVEVNHTWRGIMLTRRKFLAVPFAAMLTLAPIAHAQPIESELVLITPVAKTLTDPALADFVAYAKERWNITVKASALAAGTPVAYGRIVEWKGRPEADIFWGGESALFDKLAEQKLLARLDLPAAVMDAIPATIGKPKPIYLKDPKGFWTGTVLEPYGLVYHPKVLQRLGVPVPKDWDDLLHPKLKGNVAQCAPSRSSSSHATYEVILQRDGDEKGWAWLKRLGANTGIFTARSRDVPSVVARGEFAAGFAVPSYMAFEDKLAGFDLKFVAPKTAWITPEPIGILAGARNPKAARAFIEYLLSERGQRVAMERGVFPITPKFRVQGKPGSRAEMAVEFTGGIRSYFDIEVVNIYDDEKAQKRYEKVNEQFRRDIESVWAQLKR
;
A
#
# COMPACT_ATOMS: atom_id res chain seq x y z
N MET A 1 -59.52 -49.99 -59.23
CA MET A 1 -59.90 -51.37 -58.83
C MET A 1 -60.24 -51.33 -57.38
N ARG A 2 -61.48 -51.72 -57.02
CA ARG A 2 -62.03 -52.18 -55.78
C ARG A 2 -61.69 -51.36 -54.55
N GLY A 3 -62.54 -50.62 -53.86
CA GLY A 3 -63.93 -50.96 -53.53
C GLY A 3 -63.95 -51.78 -52.24
N VAL A 4 -64.40 -51.18 -51.17
CA VAL A 4 -65.47 -51.76 -50.31
C VAL A 4 -65.78 -50.75 -49.20
N GLU A 5 -66.99 -50.38 -49.21
CA GLU A 5 -67.95 -49.82 -48.32
C GLU A 5 -68.02 -50.48 -46.92
N VAL A 6 -68.56 -49.68 -45.99
CA VAL A 6 -69.80 -49.86 -45.20
C VAL A 6 -69.43 -50.10 -43.70
N ASN A 7 -70.02 -49.56 -42.65
CA ASN A 7 -71.40 -49.19 -42.35
C ASN A 7 -71.52 -48.45 -41.03
N HIS A 8 -72.56 -47.73 -40.86
CA HIS A 8 -73.09 -47.04 -39.72
C HIS A 8 -73.23 -47.84 -38.44
N THR A 9 -73.12 -47.19 -37.28
CA THR A 9 -74.21 -47.19 -36.31
C THR A 9 -74.03 -46.04 -35.27
N TRP A 10 -75.06 -45.26 -35.14
CA TRP A 10 -75.30 -44.27 -34.11
C TRP A 10 -75.58 -44.93 -32.78
N ARG A 11 -74.95 -44.49 -31.67
CA ARG A 11 -75.56 -44.43 -30.36
C ARG A 11 -75.12 -43.19 -29.62
N GLY A 12 -76.11 -42.37 -29.29
CA GLY A 12 -75.96 -41.19 -28.47
C GLY A 12 -75.67 -41.54 -27.00
N ILE A 13 -74.83 -40.78 -26.41
CA ILE A 13 -74.64 -40.77 -24.93
C ILE A 13 -74.56 -39.30 -24.45
N MET A 14 -75.39 -39.10 -23.46
CA MET A 14 -75.76 -37.84 -22.79
C MET A 14 -74.57 -36.94 -22.39
N LEU A 15 -74.75 -35.65 -22.62
CA LEU A 15 -73.99 -34.56 -22.03
C LEU A 15 -74.20 -34.47 -20.54
N THR A 16 -73.25 -34.85 -19.72
CA THR A 16 -73.15 -34.44 -18.30
C THR A 16 -72.30 -33.17 -18.19
N ARG A 17 -72.91 -32.06 -17.83
CA ARG A 17 -72.26 -30.80 -17.47
C ARG A 17 -71.33 -31.03 -16.28
N ARG A 18 -70.02 -31.10 -16.49
CA ARG A 18 -69.03 -30.95 -15.43
C ARG A 18 -68.74 -29.44 -15.28
N LYS A 19 -69.07 -28.93 -14.09
CA LYS A 19 -68.72 -27.62 -13.63
C LYS A 19 -67.17 -27.56 -13.51
N PHE A 20 -66.51 -26.75 -14.33
CA PHE A 20 -65.13 -26.39 -14.11
C PHE A 20 -65.07 -25.42 -12.93
N LEU A 21 -64.57 -25.89 -11.80
CA LEU A 21 -64.12 -25.06 -10.70
C LEU A 21 -62.80 -24.40 -11.17
N ALA A 22 -62.86 -23.10 -11.43
CA ALA A 22 -61.67 -22.28 -11.63
C ALA A 22 -60.95 -22.15 -10.27
N VAL A 23 -59.81 -22.82 -10.10
CA VAL A 23 -58.89 -22.60 -8.98
C VAL A 23 -58.08 -21.36 -9.31
N PRO A 24 -58.14 -20.30 -8.50
CA PRO A 24 -57.26 -19.16 -8.70
C PRO A 24 -55.82 -19.58 -8.40
N PHE A 25 -54.95 -19.55 -9.40
CA PHE A 25 -53.50 -19.69 -9.25
C PHE A 25 -52.99 -18.42 -8.56
N ALA A 26 -52.96 -18.46 -7.21
CA ALA A 26 -52.30 -17.44 -6.44
C ALA A 26 -50.78 -17.54 -6.72
N ALA A 27 -50.27 -16.64 -7.53
CA ALA A 27 -48.84 -16.46 -7.72
C ALA A 27 -48.25 -16.07 -6.35
N MET A 28 -47.70 -17.04 -5.64
CA MET A 28 -46.78 -16.77 -4.52
C MET A 28 -45.53 -16.09 -5.12
N LEU A 29 -45.49 -14.78 -5.09
CA LEU A 29 -44.24 -14.02 -5.17
C LEU A 29 -43.38 -14.44 -3.96
N THR A 30 -42.50 -15.40 -4.15
CA THR A 30 -41.40 -15.65 -3.21
C THR A 30 -40.52 -14.42 -3.24
N LEU A 31 -40.72 -13.52 -2.29
CA LEU A 31 -39.71 -12.52 -1.93
C LEU A 31 -38.44 -13.29 -1.57
N ALA A 32 -37.49 -13.34 -2.50
CA ALA A 32 -36.15 -13.81 -2.20
C ALA A 32 -35.66 -13.00 -0.98
N PRO A 33 -35.14 -13.66 0.07
CA PRO A 33 -34.60 -12.91 1.20
C PRO A 33 -33.53 -11.96 0.68
N ILE A 34 -33.74 -10.68 0.84
CA ILE A 34 -32.71 -9.68 0.69
C ILE A 34 -31.64 -10.13 1.68
N ALA A 35 -30.52 -10.66 1.16
CA ALA A 35 -29.37 -11.00 1.97
C ALA A 35 -28.92 -9.70 2.63
N HIS A 36 -29.39 -9.47 3.85
CA HIS A 36 -28.87 -8.39 4.68
C HIS A 36 -27.41 -8.73 4.88
N ALA A 37 -26.52 -7.93 4.26
CA ALA A 37 -25.09 -8.00 4.54
C ALA A 37 -24.95 -7.95 6.06
N GLN A 38 -24.29 -8.98 6.64
CA GLN A 38 -24.15 -9.06 8.10
C GLN A 38 -23.51 -7.75 8.60
N PRO A 39 -24.10 -7.10 9.62
CA PRO A 39 -23.59 -5.84 10.12
C PRO A 39 -22.12 -6.00 10.54
N ILE A 40 -21.31 -4.99 10.23
CA ILE A 40 -19.93 -4.90 10.69
C ILE A 40 -19.88 -4.43 12.15
N GLU A 41 -18.76 -4.61 12.81
CA GLU A 41 -18.54 -4.06 14.15
C GLU A 41 -18.47 -2.52 14.07
N SER A 42 -18.77 -1.85 15.21
CA SER A 42 -18.77 -0.39 15.33
C SER A 42 -17.43 0.22 15.75
N GLU A 43 -16.38 -0.59 15.79
CA GLU A 43 -15.01 -0.14 16.08
C GLU A 43 -14.05 -0.68 15.02
N LEU A 44 -12.94 0.06 14.81
CA LEU A 44 -11.82 -0.34 13.97
C LEU A 44 -10.54 0.29 14.48
N VAL A 45 -9.53 -0.52 14.75
CA VAL A 45 -8.22 -0.04 15.20
C VAL A 45 -7.12 -0.52 14.24
N LEU A 46 -6.35 0.42 13.72
CA LEU A 46 -5.18 0.12 12.90
C LEU A 46 -3.90 0.27 13.70
N ILE A 47 -2.86 -0.53 13.39
CA ILE A 47 -1.47 -0.20 13.70
C ILE A 47 -0.74 0.04 12.37
N THR A 48 -0.01 1.18 12.25
CA THR A 48 0.45 1.62 10.94
C THR A 48 1.67 2.55 10.99
N PRO A 49 2.67 2.36 10.10
CA PRO A 49 3.70 3.35 9.81
C PRO A 49 3.26 4.41 8.80
N VAL A 50 2.15 4.19 8.08
CA VAL A 50 1.63 5.10 7.05
C VAL A 50 1.32 6.47 7.68
N ALA A 51 1.69 7.54 6.97
CA ALA A 51 1.52 8.89 7.49
C ALA A 51 0.03 9.25 7.66
N LYS A 52 -0.26 10.08 8.68
CA LYS A 52 -1.61 10.56 8.98
C LYS A 52 -2.29 11.26 7.81
N THR A 53 -1.51 11.90 6.93
CA THR A 53 -2.00 12.54 5.71
C THR A 53 -2.66 11.58 4.71
N LEU A 54 -2.41 10.29 4.84
CA LEU A 54 -3.09 9.22 4.09
C LEU A 54 -4.09 8.46 4.97
N THR A 55 -3.71 8.10 6.21
CA THR A 55 -4.57 7.27 7.08
C THR A 55 -5.80 8.00 7.57
N ASP A 56 -5.67 9.27 8.02
CA ASP A 56 -6.80 10.01 8.58
C ASP A 56 -7.93 10.26 7.54
N PRO A 57 -7.63 10.71 6.29
CA PRO A 57 -8.66 10.80 5.25
C PRO A 57 -9.29 9.47 4.87
N ALA A 58 -8.51 8.39 4.81
CA ALA A 58 -9.03 7.07 4.50
C ALA A 58 -10.00 6.57 5.59
N LEU A 59 -9.64 6.76 6.87
CA LEU A 59 -10.52 6.40 7.98
C LEU A 59 -11.78 7.28 8.04
N ALA A 60 -11.63 8.60 7.85
CA ALA A 60 -12.77 9.53 7.87
C ALA A 60 -13.79 9.21 6.76
N ASP A 61 -13.32 8.95 5.53
CA ASP A 61 -14.19 8.58 4.43
C ASP A 61 -14.78 7.18 4.59
N PHE A 62 -14.03 6.23 5.17
CA PHE A 62 -14.58 4.90 5.53
C PHE A 62 -15.72 4.99 6.54
N VAL A 63 -15.62 5.86 7.56
CA VAL A 63 -16.70 6.08 8.53
C VAL A 63 -17.97 6.60 7.83
N ALA A 64 -17.84 7.53 6.89
CA ALA A 64 -18.96 8.01 6.07
C ALA A 64 -19.51 6.88 5.19
N TYR A 65 -18.65 6.13 4.52
CA TYR A 65 -19.02 4.99 3.70
C TYR A 65 -19.77 3.90 4.48
N ALA A 66 -19.32 3.58 5.69
CA ALA A 66 -19.97 2.60 6.56
C ALA A 66 -21.36 3.05 7.00
N LYS A 67 -21.50 4.37 7.30
CA LYS A 67 -22.78 4.97 7.64
C LYS A 67 -23.77 4.92 6.46
N GLU A 68 -23.31 5.25 5.26
CA GLU A 68 -24.10 5.20 4.04
C GLU A 68 -24.55 3.77 3.69
N ARG A 69 -23.64 2.80 3.79
CA ARG A 69 -23.85 1.44 3.29
C ARG A 69 -24.59 0.52 4.28
N TRP A 70 -24.31 0.67 5.58
CA TRP A 70 -24.82 -0.23 6.63
C TRP A 70 -25.58 0.49 7.75
N ASN A 71 -25.67 1.82 7.70
CA ASN A 71 -26.21 2.66 8.77
C ASN A 71 -25.48 2.49 10.13
N ILE A 72 -24.18 2.15 10.09
CA ILE A 72 -23.33 1.96 11.27
C ILE A 72 -22.36 3.13 11.37
N THR A 73 -22.26 3.73 12.56
CA THR A 73 -21.20 4.71 12.87
C THR A 73 -20.02 3.97 13.46
N VAL A 74 -18.94 3.85 12.66
CA VAL A 74 -17.71 3.19 13.09
C VAL A 74 -16.80 4.17 13.81
N LYS A 75 -16.32 3.82 15.01
CA LYS A 75 -15.23 4.52 15.69
C LYS A 75 -13.90 3.97 15.18
N ALA A 76 -13.32 4.66 14.21
CA ALA A 76 -12.06 4.26 13.59
C ALA A 76 -10.89 5.03 14.17
N SER A 77 -9.76 4.35 14.42
CA SER A 77 -8.54 4.95 14.96
C SER A 77 -7.27 4.25 14.45
N ALA A 78 -6.14 4.95 14.53
CA ALA A 78 -4.84 4.41 14.13
C ALA A 78 -3.78 4.61 15.21
N LEU A 79 -3.07 3.53 15.55
CA LEU A 79 -1.88 3.51 16.38
C LEU A 79 -0.67 3.74 15.47
N ALA A 80 -0.15 4.98 15.45
CA ALA A 80 0.99 5.33 14.61
C ALA A 80 2.28 4.73 15.21
N ALA A 81 2.94 3.85 14.46
CA ALA A 81 4.22 3.23 14.85
C ALA A 81 5.09 3.00 13.60
N GLY A 82 6.41 3.16 13.71
CA GLY A 82 7.32 2.72 12.64
C GLY A 82 7.21 1.21 12.41
N THR A 83 7.47 0.76 11.20
CA THR A 83 7.23 -0.66 10.82
C THR A 83 7.90 -1.68 11.76
N PRO A 84 9.19 -1.51 12.18
CA PRO A 84 9.80 -2.46 13.10
C PRO A 84 9.11 -2.48 14.48
N VAL A 85 8.65 -1.31 14.96
CA VAL A 85 7.94 -1.20 16.25
C VAL A 85 6.55 -1.83 16.15
N ALA A 86 5.83 -1.60 15.04
CA ALA A 86 4.53 -2.21 14.80
C ALA A 86 4.64 -3.74 14.74
N TYR A 87 5.62 -4.23 13.97
CA TYR A 87 5.91 -5.67 13.87
C TYR A 87 6.22 -6.27 15.26
N GLY A 88 7.13 -5.67 16.02
CA GLY A 88 7.49 -6.14 17.37
C GLY A 88 6.27 -6.23 18.30
N ARG A 89 5.42 -5.20 18.32
CA ARG A 89 4.17 -5.21 19.10
C ARG A 89 3.22 -6.34 18.68
N ILE A 90 3.04 -6.55 17.37
CA ILE A 90 2.19 -7.62 16.87
C ILE A 90 2.70 -8.99 17.34
N VAL A 91 4.00 -9.21 17.30
CA VAL A 91 4.63 -10.45 17.80
C VAL A 91 4.45 -10.58 19.32
N GLU A 92 4.61 -9.49 20.08
CA GLU A 92 4.41 -9.46 21.54
C GLU A 92 2.96 -9.75 21.95
N TRP A 93 1.98 -9.35 21.17
CA TRP A 93 0.55 -9.61 21.43
C TRP A 93 0.16 -11.09 21.33
N LYS A 94 0.97 -11.92 20.66
CA LYS A 94 0.80 -13.39 20.63
C LYS A 94 -0.63 -13.83 20.24
N GLY A 95 -1.21 -13.20 19.23
CA GLY A 95 -2.59 -13.51 18.75
C GLY A 95 -3.71 -12.89 19.61
N ARG A 96 -3.41 -11.95 20.50
CA ARG A 96 -4.38 -11.11 21.22
C ARG A 96 -4.13 -9.64 20.93
N PRO A 97 -4.33 -9.21 19.69
CA PRO A 97 -3.92 -7.90 19.25
C PRO A 97 -4.77 -6.78 19.88
N GLU A 98 -4.13 -5.61 20.07
CA GLU A 98 -4.80 -4.35 20.45
C GLU A 98 -5.27 -3.56 19.24
N ALA A 99 -4.98 -4.04 18.04
CA ALA A 99 -5.43 -3.51 16.76
C ALA A 99 -6.06 -4.62 15.90
N ASP A 100 -6.83 -4.25 14.90
CA ASP A 100 -7.50 -5.18 13.99
C ASP A 100 -6.69 -5.38 12.69
N ILE A 101 -6.00 -4.32 12.27
CA ILE A 101 -5.29 -4.25 10.99
C ILE A 101 -3.85 -3.80 11.21
N PHE A 102 -2.93 -4.43 10.48
CA PHE A 102 -1.62 -3.86 10.18
C PHE A 102 -1.63 -3.32 8.74
N TRP A 103 -1.29 -2.03 8.55
CA TRP A 103 -1.29 -1.39 7.24
C TRP A 103 0.02 -0.66 7.00
N GLY A 104 0.71 -0.99 5.90
CA GLY A 104 1.93 -0.34 5.43
C GLY A 104 3.23 -0.99 5.90
N GLY A 105 4.29 -0.69 5.20
CA GLY A 105 5.63 -1.25 5.39
C GLY A 105 6.02 -2.23 4.29
N GLU A 106 6.98 -3.10 4.57
CA GLU A 106 7.45 -4.11 3.61
C GLU A 106 6.58 -5.36 3.62
N SER A 107 6.25 -5.90 2.45
CA SER A 107 5.53 -7.16 2.27
C SER A 107 6.19 -8.34 2.99
N ALA A 108 7.51 -8.39 3.00
CA ALA A 108 8.31 -9.41 3.69
C ALA A 108 7.98 -9.56 5.19
N LEU A 109 7.60 -8.48 5.86
CA LEU A 109 7.19 -8.54 7.27
C LEU A 109 5.79 -9.12 7.44
N PHE A 110 4.91 -8.92 6.47
CA PHE A 110 3.60 -9.56 6.43
C PHE A 110 3.73 -11.07 6.20
N ASP A 111 4.65 -11.50 5.31
CA ASP A 111 4.94 -12.91 5.10
C ASP A 111 5.43 -13.58 6.39
N LYS A 112 6.36 -12.93 7.12
CA LYS A 112 6.81 -13.41 8.44
C LYS A 112 5.68 -13.50 9.47
N LEU A 113 4.77 -12.52 9.49
CA LEU A 113 3.62 -12.58 10.40
C LEU A 113 2.66 -13.71 10.02
N ALA A 114 2.45 -13.94 8.71
CA ALA A 114 1.63 -15.05 8.23
C ALA A 114 2.24 -16.41 8.59
N GLU A 115 3.55 -16.59 8.43
CA GLU A 115 4.29 -17.79 8.84
C GLU A 115 4.16 -18.07 10.35
N GLN A 116 4.18 -17.00 11.16
CA GLN A 116 3.97 -17.06 12.61
C GLN A 116 2.49 -17.20 13.01
N LYS A 117 1.56 -17.30 12.04
CA LYS A 117 0.11 -17.37 12.25
C LYS A 117 -0.46 -16.15 13.00
N LEU A 118 0.16 -14.98 12.80
CA LEU A 118 -0.26 -13.71 13.39
C LEU A 118 -1.11 -12.85 12.44
N LEU A 119 -1.35 -13.33 11.21
CA LEU A 119 -2.32 -12.78 10.27
C LEU A 119 -3.48 -13.75 10.06
N ALA A 120 -4.69 -13.21 9.91
CA ALA A 120 -5.86 -13.92 9.43
C ALA A 120 -5.93 -13.86 7.90
N ARG A 121 -6.60 -14.83 7.27
CA ARG A 121 -6.92 -14.73 5.84
C ARG A 121 -7.85 -13.56 5.59
N LEU A 122 -7.63 -12.86 4.50
CA LEU A 122 -8.44 -11.71 4.12
C LEU A 122 -9.87 -12.11 3.74
N ASP A 123 -10.03 -13.22 3.04
CA ASP A 123 -11.32 -13.74 2.54
C ASP A 123 -12.18 -12.67 1.86
N LEU A 124 -11.51 -11.85 1.03
CA LEU A 124 -12.15 -10.80 0.25
C LEU A 124 -12.89 -11.40 -0.97
N PRO A 125 -13.92 -10.73 -1.49
CA PRO A 125 -14.59 -11.16 -2.71
C PRO A 125 -13.61 -11.33 -3.87
N ALA A 126 -13.75 -12.40 -4.65
CA ALA A 126 -12.87 -12.69 -5.79
C ALA A 126 -12.78 -11.51 -6.76
N ALA A 127 -13.90 -10.85 -7.07
CA ALA A 127 -13.93 -9.69 -7.96
C ALA A 127 -13.05 -8.51 -7.48
N VAL A 128 -12.86 -8.35 -6.17
CA VAL A 128 -11.96 -7.35 -5.59
C VAL A 128 -10.52 -7.76 -5.78
N MET A 129 -10.20 -9.01 -5.45
CA MET A 129 -8.83 -9.53 -5.53
C MET A 129 -8.35 -9.71 -6.98
N ASP A 130 -9.24 -10.10 -7.89
CA ASP A 130 -8.90 -10.28 -9.32
C ASP A 130 -8.62 -8.94 -10.03
N ALA A 131 -9.13 -7.83 -9.51
CA ALA A 131 -8.83 -6.50 -10.02
C ALA A 131 -7.38 -6.06 -9.77
N ILE A 132 -6.67 -6.71 -8.85
CA ILE A 132 -5.27 -6.43 -8.51
C ILE A 132 -4.40 -7.48 -9.22
N PRO A 133 -3.47 -7.09 -10.09
CA PRO A 133 -2.51 -8.02 -10.68
C PRO A 133 -1.69 -8.73 -9.59
N ALA A 134 -1.20 -9.93 -9.87
CA ALA A 134 -0.37 -10.66 -8.91
C ALA A 134 0.95 -9.92 -8.65
N THR A 135 1.54 -9.38 -9.71
CA THR A 135 2.85 -8.73 -9.67
C THR A 135 2.94 -7.57 -10.65
N ILE A 136 3.93 -6.70 -10.43
CA ILE A 136 4.41 -5.68 -11.36
C ILE A 136 5.94 -5.68 -11.35
N GLY A 137 6.58 -5.21 -12.43
CA GLY A 137 8.03 -5.01 -12.52
C GLY A 137 8.81 -6.21 -13.06
N LYS A 138 9.99 -5.88 -13.62
CA LYS A 138 10.99 -6.81 -14.19
C LYS A 138 12.40 -6.27 -13.92
N PRO A 139 13.47 -7.12 -13.88
CA PRO A 139 13.44 -8.58 -13.95
C PRO A 139 12.95 -9.27 -12.67
N LYS A 140 12.87 -8.55 -11.55
CA LYS A 140 12.33 -9.07 -10.30
C LYS A 140 10.88 -8.63 -10.14
N PRO A 141 9.92 -9.54 -9.84
CA PRO A 141 8.55 -9.16 -9.60
C PRO A 141 8.39 -8.45 -8.25
N ILE A 142 7.55 -7.42 -8.22
CA ILE A 142 6.99 -6.87 -6.99
C ILE A 142 5.63 -7.53 -6.80
N TYR A 143 5.46 -8.30 -5.75
CA TYR A 143 4.18 -8.92 -5.44
C TYR A 143 3.20 -7.85 -4.93
N LEU A 144 2.02 -7.77 -5.54
CA LEU A 144 0.98 -6.82 -5.17
C LEU A 144 -0.05 -7.41 -4.19
N LYS A 145 -0.01 -8.71 -4.00
CA LYS A 145 -0.83 -9.47 -3.06
C LYS A 145 -0.16 -10.81 -2.73
N ASP A 146 -0.43 -11.31 -1.54
CA ASP A 146 0.02 -12.65 -1.15
C ASP A 146 -0.81 -13.73 -1.86
N PRO A 147 -0.19 -14.69 -2.56
CA PRO A 147 -0.90 -15.80 -3.18
C PRO A 147 -1.70 -16.66 -2.18
N LYS A 148 -1.29 -16.68 -0.91
CA LYS A 148 -1.98 -17.40 0.18
C LYS A 148 -3.14 -16.61 0.78
N GLY A 149 -3.27 -15.31 0.45
CA GLY A 149 -4.39 -14.44 0.85
C GLY A 149 -4.32 -13.88 2.26
N PHE A 150 -3.15 -13.72 2.85
CA PHE A 150 -2.98 -13.10 4.18
C PHE A 150 -2.81 -11.59 4.12
N TRP A 151 -2.34 -11.05 2.99
CA TRP A 151 -2.20 -9.62 2.78
C TRP A 151 -2.47 -9.23 1.31
N THR A 152 -2.74 -7.96 1.09
CA THR A 152 -2.82 -7.35 -0.24
C THR A 152 -2.23 -5.95 -0.21
N GLY A 153 -1.71 -5.48 -1.33
CA GLY A 153 -1.37 -4.09 -1.51
C GLY A 153 -2.62 -3.21 -1.57
N THR A 154 -2.48 -1.96 -1.20
CA THR A 154 -3.56 -0.97 -1.23
C THR A 154 -3.33 0.15 -2.23
N VAL A 155 -2.07 0.57 -2.41
CA VAL A 155 -1.61 1.61 -3.33
C VAL A 155 -0.18 1.29 -3.76
N LEU A 156 0.31 1.94 -4.82
CA LEU A 156 1.73 1.90 -5.19
C LEU A 156 2.41 3.20 -4.76
N GLU A 157 3.53 3.05 -4.06
CA GLU A 157 4.28 4.19 -3.55
C GLU A 157 5.76 4.09 -3.97
N PRO A 158 6.26 5.05 -4.79
CA PRO A 158 7.66 5.09 -5.17
C PRO A 158 8.53 5.75 -4.09
N TYR A 159 9.74 5.23 -3.94
CA TYR A 159 10.78 5.78 -3.09
C TYR A 159 11.85 6.48 -3.91
N GLY A 160 12.35 7.59 -3.37
CA GLY A 160 13.35 8.37 -4.05
C GLY A 160 14.20 9.21 -3.10
N LEU A 161 14.79 10.24 -3.65
CA LEU A 161 15.53 11.24 -2.92
C LEU A 161 14.84 12.60 -2.98
N VAL A 162 15.06 13.41 -1.95
CA VAL A 162 14.63 14.81 -1.92
C VAL A 162 15.83 15.72 -1.89
N TYR A 163 15.67 16.98 -2.37
CA TYR A 163 16.70 17.98 -2.27
C TYR A 163 16.12 19.39 -2.12
N HIS A 164 16.93 20.29 -1.54
CA HIS A 164 16.63 21.71 -1.41
C HIS A 164 17.43 22.51 -2.46
N PRO A 165 16.78 23.09 -3.48
CA PRO A 165 17.47 23.72 -4.60
C PRO A 165 18.47 24.82 -4.19
N LYS A 166 18.06 25.72 -3.28
CA LYS A 166 18.92 26.82 -2.81
C LYS A 166 20.13 26.34 -2.00
N VAL A 167 19.98 25.23 -1.23
CA VAL A 167 21.10 24.68 -0.49
C VAL A 167 22.11 24.03 -1.44
N LEU A 168 21.64 23.26 -2.44
CA LEU A 168 22.50 22.71 -3.49
C LEU A 168 23.27 23.83 -4.24
N GLN A 169 22.55 24.89 -4.63
CA GLN A 169 23.16 26.05 -5.30
C GLN A 169 24.25 26.68 -4.45
N ARG A 170 24.00 26.92 -3.16
CA ARG A 170 24.99 27.49 -2.22
C ARG A 170 26.24 26.62 -2.08
N LEU A 171 26.07 25.29 -2.10
CA LEU A 171 27.17 24.34 -2.06
C LEU A 171 27.88 24.15 -3.41
N GLY A 172 27.31 24.66 -4.49
CA GLY A 172 27.78 24.42 -5.85
C GLY A 172 27.73 22.95 -6.23
N VAL A 173 26.62 22.27 -5.84
CA VAL A 173 26.32 20.86 -6.16
C VAL A 173 25.28 20.83 -7.27
N PRO A 174 25.48 20.07 -8.35
CA PRO A 174 24.47 19.86 -9.38
C PRO A 174 23.18 19.23 -8.81
N VAL A 175 22.05 19.48 -9.49
CA VAL A 175 20.77 18.82 -9.14
C VAL A 175 20.92 17.32 -9.28
N PRO A 176 20.67 16.54 -8.21
CA PRO A 176 20.78 15.09 -8.26
C PRO A 176 19.70 14.47 -9.15
N LYS A 177 20.07 13.43 -9.89
CA LYS A 177 19.20 12.68 -10.81
C LYS A 177 19.10 11.20 -10.43
N ASP A 178 20.09 10.69 -9.70
CA ASP A 178 20.16 9.30 -9.27
C ASP A 178 20.83 9.19 -7.88
N TRP A 179 20.81 8.02 -7.31
CA TRP A 179 21.40 7.73 -5.99
C TRP A 179 22.87 8.12 -5.88
N ASP A 180 23.65 7.90 -6.95
CA ASP A 180 25.09 8.14 -6.96
C ASP A 180 25.45 9.63 -6.82
N ASP A 181 24.56 10.52 -7.20
CA ASP A 181 24.74 11.97 -7.04
C ASP A 181 24.79 12.39 -5.57
N LEU A 182 24.23 11.60 -4.65
CA LEU A 182 24.33 11.82 -3.21
C LEU A 182 25.74 11.58 -2.66
N LEU A 183 26.62 10.97 -3.44
CA LEU A 183 28.03 10.75 -3.10
C LEU A 183 28.95 11.95 -3.47
N HIS A 184 28.38 13.04 -4.00
CA HIS A 184 29.16 14.21 -4.38
C HIS A 184 29.94 14.77 -3.18
N PRO A 185 31.27 15.04 -3.29
CA PRO A 185 32.10 15.39 -2.14
C PRO A 185 31.65 16.66 -1.37
N LYS A 186 31.07 17.64 -2.07
CA LYS A 186 30.52 18.85 -1.46
C LYS A 186 29.25 18.62 -0.63
N LEU A 187 28.66 17.43 -0.69
CA LEU A 187 27.53 17.01 0.17
C LEU A 187 28.00 16.49 1.54
N LYS A 188 29.29 16.50 1.86
CA LYS A 188 29.79 16.06 3.15
C LYS A 188 29.06 16.75 4.30
N GLY A 189 28.39 15.97 5.17
CA GLY A 189 27.57 16.45 6.28
C GLY A 189 26.24 17.11 5.87
N ASN A 190 25.81 17.00 4.60
CA ASN A 190 24.61 17.65 4.07
C ASN A 190 23.54 16.69 3.53
N VAL A 191 23.67 15.39 3.79
CA VAL A 191 22.67 14.39 3.46
C VAL A 191 21.92 13.97 4.74
N ALA A 192 20.60 14.03 4.69
CA ALA A 192 19.73 13.47 5.73
C ALA A 192 19.29 12.06 5.34
N GLN A 193 19.28 11.12 6.27
CA GLN A 193 18.77 9.77 6.07
C GLN A 193 18.25 9.16 7.38
N CYS A 194 17.48 8.07 7.27
CA CYS A 194 17.04 7.29 8.40
C CYS A 194 17.78 5.95 8.40
N ALA A 195 18.23 5.47 9.55
CA ALA A 195 18.91 4.17 9.62
C ALA A 195 17.94 3.01 9.26
N PRO A 196 18.44 1.93 8.63
CA PRO A 196 17.58 0.83 8.18
C PRO A 196 16.83 0.13 9.33
N SER A 197 17.40 0.09 10.53
CA SER A 197 16.78 -0.49 11.72
C SER A 197 15.57 0.29 12.25
N ARG A 198 15.37 1.53 11.80
CA ARG A 198 14.27 2.41 12.25
C ARG A 198 13.12 2.50 11.26
N SER A 199 13.32 2.08 10.02
CA SER A 199 12.34 2.20 8.93
C SER A 199 12.55 1.11 7.89
N SER A 200 11.49 0.34 7.61
CA SER A 200 11.51 -0.66 6.56
C SER A 200 11.74 -0.04 5.17
N SER A 201 11.19 1.13 4.91
CA SER A 201 11.42 1.88 3.68
C SER A 201 12.90 2.18 3.46
N SER A 202 13.57 2.65 4.51
CA SER A 202 15.01 2.89 4.47
C SER A 202 15.75 1.57 4.25
N HIS A 203 15.38 0.51 4.98
CA HIS A 203 15.97 -0.81 4.82
C HIS A 203 15.87 -1.30 3.38
N ALA A 204 14.68 -1.28 2.78
CA ALA A 204 14.49 -1.69 1.40
C ALA A 204 15.32 -0.87 0.41
N THR A 205 15.45 0.45 0.62
CA THR A 205 16.28 1.29 -0.27
C THR A 205 17.76 0.98 -0.12
N TYR A 206 18.26 0.70 1.09
CA TYR A 206 19.64 0.21 1.29
C TYR A 206 19.85 -1.14 0.61
N GLU A 207 18.87 -2.03 0.68
CA GLU A 207 18.91 -3.30 -0.02
C GLU A 207 18.92 -3.13 -1.54
N VAL A 208 18.19 -2.16 -2.10
CA VAL A 208 18.27 -1.83 -3.53
C VAL A 208 19.71 -1.51 -3.94
N ILE A 209 20.42 -0.70 -3.15
CA ILE A 209 21.84 -0.38 -3.42
C ILE A 209 22.72 -1.64 -3.32
N LEU A 210 22.55 -2.45 -2.26
CA LEU A 210 23.33 -3.68 -2.07
C LEU A 210 23.06 -4.72 -3.16
N GLN A 211 21.83 -4.76 -3.68
CA GLN A 211 21.46 -5.71 -4.74
C GLN A 211 21.88 -5.22 -6.13
N ARG A 212 21.88 -3.89 -6.35
CA ARG A 212 22.37 -3.26 -7.58
C ARG A 212 23.86 -3.51 -7.78
N ASP A 213 24.64 -3.26 -6.75
CA ASP A 213 26.10 -3.19 -6.85
C ASP A 213 26.80 -4.47 -6.36
N GLY A 214 26.06 -5.37 -5.71
CA GLY A 214 26.61 -6.49 -4.94
C GLY A 214 27.14 -6.05 -3.57
N ASP A 215 27.35 -7.01 -2.67
CA ASP A 215 27.63 -6.70 -1.26
C ASP A 215 28.90 -5.85 -1.07
N GLU A 216 30.02 -6.19 -1.72
CA GLU A 216 31.27 -5.46 -1.56
C GLU A 216 31.15 -4.00 -2.00
N LYS A 217 30.73 -3.75 -3.25
CA LYS A 217 30.60 -2.41 -3.80
C LYS A 217 29.45 -1.64 -3.16
N GLY A 218 28.35 -2.31 -2.88
CA GLY A 218 27.19 -1.71 -2.23
C GLY A 218 27.52 -1.23 -0.81
N TRP A 219 28.25 -2.01 -0.01
CA TRP A 219 28.72 -1.54 1.30
C TRP A 219 29.74 -0.40 1.20
N ALA A 220 30.63 -0.41 0.20
CA ALA A 220 31.52 0.71 -0.07
C ALA A 220 30.75 1.98 -0.43
N TRP A 221 29.69 1.85 -1.24
CA TRP A 221 28.77 2.95 -1.59
C TRP A 221 28.06 3.50 -0.34
N LEU A 222 27.49 2.63 0.50
CA LEU A 222 26.79 3.02 1.73
C LEU A 222 27.71 3.71 2.74
N LYS A 223 28.97 3.28 2.86
CA LYS A 223 29.99 3.96 3.70
C LYS A 223 30.29 5.37 3.18
N ARG A 224 30.37 5.57 1.87
CA ARG A 224 30.53 6.90 1.26
C ARG A 224 29.30 7.78 1.53
N LEU A 225 28.08 7.24 1.39
CA LEU A 225 26.87 7.97 1.76
C LEU A 225 26.90 8.33 3.27
N GLY A 226 27.31 7.41 4.13
CA GLY A 226 27.52 7.64 5.55
C GLY A 226 28.46 8.80 5.85
N ALA A 227 29.55 8.94 5.08
CA ALA A 227 30.48 10.07 5.19
C ALA A 227 29.84 11.42 4.80
N ASN A 228 28.86 11.41 3.91
CA ASN A 228 28.08 12.60 3.51
C ASN A 228 26.90 12.87 4.46
N THR A 229 26.62 11.97 5.40
CA THR A 229 25.47 12.08 6.29
C THR A 229 25.66 13.19 7.34
N GLY A 230 24.74 14.13 7.36
CA GLY A 230 24.65 15.17 8.38
C GLY A 230 23.80 14.75 9.59
N ILE A 231 22.75 13.95 9.33
CA ILE A 231 21.83 13.45 10.36
C ILE A 231 21.26 12.07 10.01
N PHE A 232 21.15 11.22 11.03
CA PHE A 232 20.25 10.07 11.03
C PHE A 232 18.97 10.42 11.77
N THR A 233 17.87 10.60 11.04
CA THR A 233 16.56 10.94 11.63
C THR A 233 15.96 9.79 12.40
N ALA A 234 15.01 10.10 13.31
CA ALA A 234 14.30 9.07 14.06
C ALA A 234 13.37 8.21 13.19
N ARG A 235 12.82 8.79 12.12
CA ARG A 235 11.90 8.14 11.18
C ARG A 235 12.19 8.62 9.75
N SER A 236 11.85 7.79 8.75
CA SER A 236 12.02 8.18 7.33
C SER A 236 11.22 9.44 6.95
N ARG A 237 10.03 9.64 7.54
CA ARG A 237 9.20 10.83 7.29
C ARG A 237 9.81 12.15 7.79
N ASP A 238 10.80 12.09 8.68
CA ASP A 238 11.45 13.29 9.18
C ASP A 238 12.54 13.78 8.20
N VAL A 239 12.98 12.92 7.28
CA VAL A 239 14.00 13.25 6.27
C VAL A 239 13.57 14.42 5.36
N PRO A 240 12.40 14.40 4.69
CA PRO A 240 11.98 15.51 3.86
C PRO A 240 11.83 16.81 4.65
N SER A 241 11.37 16.77 5.89
CA SER A 241 11.15 17.98 6.70
C SER A 241 12.45 18.71 7.04
N VAL A 242 13.54 18.01 7.39
CA VAL A 242 14.83 18.67 7.67
C VAL A 242 15.48 19.20 6.39
N VAL A 243 15.25 18.56 5.25
CA VAL A 243 15.68 19.07 3.94
C VAL A 243 14.85 20.30 3.53
N ALA A 244 13.54 20.24 3.69
CA ALA A 244 12.63 21.34 3.36
C ALA A 244 12.97 22.63 4.14
N ARG A 245 13.37 22.53 5.41
CA ARG A 245 13.82 23.66 6.22
C ARG A 245 15.22 24.18 5.82
N GLY A 246 15.88 23.53 4.86
CA GLY A 246 17.21 23.93 4.40
C GLY A 246 18.35 23.60 5.39
N GLU A 247 18.09 22.72 6.36
CA GLU A 247 19.10 22.24 7.30
C GLU A 247 20.11 21.32 6.60
N PHE A 248 19.63 20.56 5.60
CA PHE A 248 20.42 19.66 4.76
C PHE A 248 20.11 19.87 3.27
N ALA A 249 21.08 19.55 2.42
CA ALA A 249 20.95 19.73 0.97
C ALA A 249 20.09 18.65 0.31
N ALA A 250 20.17 17.42 0.79
CA ALA A 250 19.48 16.28 0.20
C ALA A 250 19.07 15.25 1.27
N GLY A 251 18.08 14.40 0.90
CA GLY A 251 17.60 13.31 1.72
C GLY A 251 17.51 12.00 0.94
N PHE A 252 17.86 10.89 1.58
CA PHE A 252 17.88 9.55 1.00
C PHE A 252 16.69 8.71 1.49
N ALA A 253 16.15 7.84 0.61
CA ALA A 253 15.12 6.85 0.93
C ALA A 253 13.79 7.44 1.43
N VAL A 254 13.23 8.38 0.68
CA VAL A 254 11.98 9.08 1.02
C VAL A 254 10.82 8.55 0.18
N PRO A 255 9.68 8.15 0.81
CA PRO A 255 8.42 7.95 0.09
C PRO A 255 7.94 9.27 -0.53
N SER A 256 7.50 9.23 -1.79
CA SER A 256 7.17 10.45 -2.54
C SER A 256 6.10 11.31 -1.85
N TYR A 257 5.07 10.67 -1.31
CA TYR A 257 3.94 11.37 -0.67
C TYR A 257 4.33 12.10 0.63
N MET A 258 5.40 11.68 1.30
CA MET A 258 5.87 12.35 2.53
C MET A 258 6.51 13.71 2.25
N ALA A 259 6.99 13.94 1.01
CA ALA A 259 7.55 15.22 0.59
C ALA A 259 6.48 16.28 0.25
N PHE A 260 5.22 15.88 0.04
CA PHE A 260 4.16 16.80 -0.39
C PHE A 260 3.76 17.80 0.69
N GLU A 261 3.78 17.39 1.96
CA GLU A 261 3.34 18.27 3.06
C GLU A 261 4.24 19.50 3.17
N ASP A 262 5.55 19.29 3.16
CA ASP A 262 6.52 20.39 3.22
C ASP A 262 6.41 21.28 1.97
N LYS A 263 6.26 20.69 0.78
CA LYS A 263 6.06 21.44 -0.46
C LYS A 263 4.77 22.27 -0.44
N LEU A 264 3.67 21.72 0.06
CA LEU A 264 2.38 22.43 0.19
C LEU A 264 2.43 23.54 1.24
N ALA A 265 3.25 23.38 2.28
CA ALA A 265 3.53 24.42 3.26
C ALA A 265 4.40 25.56 2.71
N GLY A 266 4.78 25.50 1.42
CA GLY A 266 5.53 26.56 0.73
C GLY A 266 7.06 26.39 0.78
N PHE A 267 7.56 25.28 1.33
CA PHE A 267 8.98 24.99 1.32
C PHE A 267 9.50 24.63 -0.07
N ASP A 268 10.74 25.01 -0.35
CA ASP A 268 11.39 24.73 -1.64
C ASP A 268 12.02 23.34 -1.64
N LEU A 269 11.18 22.33 -1.71
CA LEU A 269 11.55 20.91 -1.73
C LEU A 269 11.26 20.30 -3.11
N LYS A 270 12.17 19.51 -3.62
CA LYS A 270 12.04 18.74 -4.84
C LYS A 270 12.27 17.26 -4.55
N PHE A 271 11.62 16.40 -5.33
CA PHE A 271 11.77 14.95 -5.29
C PHE A 271 12.30 14.42 -6.61
N VAL A 272 13.05 13.34 -6.55
CA VAL A 272 13.54 12.59 -7.71
C VAL A 272 13.28 11.11 -7.47
N ALA A 273 12.69 10.45 -8.44
CA ALA A 273 12.61 9.00 -8.51
C ALA A 273 13.81 8.47 -9.32
N PRO A 274 14.83 7.86 -8.68
CA PRO A 274 15.97 7.28 -9.38
C PRO A 274 15.56 6.11 -10.27
N LYS A 275 16.41 5.75 -11.26
CA LYS A 275 16.11 4.65 -12.19
C LYS A 275 15.90 3.30 -11.52
N THR A 276 16.61 3.07 -10.42
CA THR A 276 16.49 1.87 -9.58
C THR A 276 15.70 2.14 -8.31
N ALA A 277 14.66 2.97 -8.40
CA ALA A 277 13.79 3.24 -7.28
C ALA A 277 12.99 1.98 -6.88
N TRP A 278 12.76 1.83 -5.59
CA TRP A 278 11.87 0.81 -5.07
C TRP A 278 10.43 1.34 -5.03
N ILE A 279 9.49 0.46 -5.33
CA ILE A 279 8.05 0.75 -5.26
C ILE A 279 7.43 -0.25 -4.29
N THR A 280 6.71 0.22 -3.28
CA THR A 280 5.97 -0.64 -2.35
C THR A 280 4.48 -0.69 -2.72
N PRO A 281 3.81 -1.85 -2.55
CA PRO A 281 2.36 -1.95 -2.70
C PRO A 281 1.61 -1.44 -1.47
N GLU A 282 2.26 -0.91 -0.43
CA GLU A 282 1.68 -0.55 0.87
C GLU A 282 0.74 -1.67 1.39
N PRO A 283 1.30 -2.80 1.83
CA PRO A 283 0.53 -3.97 2.17
C PRO A 283 -0.39 -3.75 3.38
N ILE A 284 -1.51 -4.46 3.40
CA ILE A 284 -2.49 -4.47 4.48
C ILE A 284 -2.90 -5.90 4.82
N GLY A 285 -3.01 -6.21 6.10
CA GLY A 285 -3.42 -7.52 6.60
C GLY A 285 -4.28 -7.40 7.86
N ILE A 286 -5.17 -8.37 8.06
CA ILE A 286 -5.98 -8.50 9.26
C ILE A 286 -5.18 -9.29 10.30
N LEU A 287 -5.09 -8.79 11.53
CA LEU A 287 -4.37 -9.48 12.60
C LEU A 287 -5.15 -10.69 13.10
N ALA A 288 -4.45 -11.80 13.32
CA ALA A 288 -5.06 -12.98 13.92
C ALA A 288 -5.56 -12.65 15.34
N GLY A 289 -6.82 -12.97 15.62
CA GLY A 289 -7.46 -12.60 16.89
C GLY A 289 -7.97 -11.16 16.96
N ALA A 290 -8.05 -10.44 15.83
CA ALA A 290 -8.66 -9.11 15.74
C ALA A 290 -10.06 -9.10 16.37
N ARG A 291 -10.38 -8.04 17.11
CA ARG A 291 -11.69 -7.91 17.79
C ARG A 291 -12.81 -7.54 16.82
N ASN A 292 -12.44 -6.81 15.75
CA ASN A 292 -13.39 -6.27 14.79
C ASN A 292 -13.10 -6.80 13.35
N PRO A 293 -13.12 -8.13 13.11
CA PRO A 293 -12.66 -8.70 11.84
C PRO A 293 -13.56 -8.37 10.65
N LYS A 294 -14.86 -8.12 10.85
CA LYS A 294 -15.77 -7.73 9.76
C LYS A 294 -15.55 -6.27 9.38
N ALA A 295 -15.37 -5.37 10.36
CA ALA A 295 -15.02 -3.97 10.10
C ALA A 295 -13.65 -3.87 9.44
N ALA A 296 -12.67 -4.69 9.85
CA ALA A 296 -11.36 -4.78 9.23
C ALA A 296 -11.45 -5.21 7.75
N ARG A 297 -12.22 -6.26 7.45
CA ARG A 297 -12.45 -6.70 6.07
C ARG A 297 -13.15 -5.63 5.23
N ALA A 298 -14.20 -5.03 5.79
CA ALA A 298 -14.95 -3.96 5.12
C ALA A 298 -14.08 -2.73 4.81
N PHE A 299 -13.13 -2.38 5.71
CA PHE A 299 -12.16 -1.31 5.46
C PHE A 299 -11.21 -1.65 4.31
N ILE A 300 -10.71 -2.88 4.26
CA ILE A 300 -9.85 -3.31 3.15
C ILE A 300 -10.62 -3.30 1.83
N GLU A 301 -11.85 -3.83 1.79
CA GLU A 301 -12.70 -3.77 0.60
C GLU A 301 -12.96 -2.31 0.16
N TYR A 302 -13.21 -1.41 1.11
CA TYR A 302 -13.38 0.01 0.86
C TYR A 302 -12.12 0.62 0.24
N LEU A 303 -10.92 0.37 0.81
CA LEU A 303 -9.66 0.89 0.26
C LEU A 303 -9.42 0.44 -1.18
N LEU A 304 -9.80 -0.79 -1.51
CA LEU A 304 -9.65 -1.36 -2.85
C LEU A 304 -10.79 -0.97 -3.82
N SER A 305 -11.86 -0.35 -3.32
CA SER A 305 -12.95 0.16 -4.13
C SER A 305 -12.53 1.40 -4.92
N GLU A 306 -13.33 1.79 -5.92
CA GLU A 306 -13.14 3.05 -6.64
C GLU A 306 -13.08 4.26 -5.71
N ARG A 307 -13.97 4.30 -4.68
CA ARG A 307 -14.01 5.39 -3.71
C ARG A 307 -12.73 5.47 -2.90
N GLY A 308 -12.27 4.35 -2.33
CA GLY A 308 -11.04 4.30 -1.55
C GLY A 308 -9.80 4.62 -2.39
N GLN A 309 -9.71 4.08 -3.61
CA GLN A 309 -8.61 4.40 -4.54
C GLN A 309 -8.59 5.89 -4.92
N ARG A 310 -9.76 6.52 -5.11
CA ARG A 310 -9.85 7.97 -5.38
C ARG A 310 -9.32 8.78 -4.20
N VAL A 311 -9.77 8.48 -2.98
CA VAL A 311 -9.26 9.14 -1.75
C VAL A 311 -7.75 9.00 -1.64
N ALA A 312 -7.20 7.82 -1.92
CA ALA A 312 -5.76 7.59 -1.89
C ALA A 312 -5.02 8.41 -2.97
N MET A 313 -5.49 8.39 -4.22
CA MET A 313 -4.89 9.17 -5.32
C MET A 313 -4.91 10.68 -5.05
N GLU A 314 -5.95 11.21 -4.41
CA GLU A 314 -6.01 12.61 -3.97
C GLU A 314 -4.94 12.96 -2.93
N ARG A 315 -4.36 11.96 -2.26
CA ARG A 315 -3.22 12.11 -1.33
C ARG A 315 -1.87 11.95 -2.02
N GLY A 316 -1.86 11.69 -3.33
CA GLY A 316 -0.65 11.64 -4.15
C GLY A 316 0.01 10.28 -4.20
N VAL A 317 -0.70 9.21 -3.86
CA VAL A 317 -0.23 7.82 -4.08
C VAL A 317 -0.86 7.23 -5.33
N PHE A 318 -0.26 6.16 -5.87
CA PHE A 318 -0.69 5.57 -7.14
C PHE A 318 -1.63 4.39 -6.92
N PRO A 319 -2.58 4.16 -7.84
CA PRO A 319 -3.55 3.07 -7.68
C PRO A 319 -2.89 1.69 -7.75
N ILE A 320 -3.43 0.75 -6.96
CA ILE A 320 -2.98 -0.66 -6.93
C ILE A 320 -3.55 -1.49 -8.09
N THR A 321 -4.40 -0.93 -8.91
CA THR A 321 -5.09 -1.59 -10.01
C THR A 321 -4.91 -0.82 -11.32
N PRO A 322 -4.81 -1.50 -12.48
CA PRO A 322 -4.69 -0.85 -13.79
C PRO A 322 -5.96 -0.09 -14.23
N LYS A 323 -7.04 -0.14 -13.45
CA LYS A 323 -8.30 0.54 -13.78
C LYS A 323 -8.25 2.05 -13.63
N PHE A 324 -7.37 2.57 -12.76
CA PHE A 324 -7.36 3.97 -12.39
C PHE A 324 -6.06 4.68 -12.79
N ARG A 325 -6.15 5.99 -12.91
CA ARG A 325 -5.04 6.89 -13.20
C ARG A 325 -5.10 8.08 -12.26
N VAL A 326 -3.96 8.50 -11.71
CA VAL A 326 -3.88 9.70 -10.89
C VAL A 326 -4.33 10.92 -11.71
N GLN A 327 -5.31 11.63 -11.18
CA GLN A 327 -5.83 12.88 -11.75
C GLN A 327 -5.90 13.92 -10.65
N GLY A 328 -5.40 15.10 -10.91
CA GLY A 328 -5.39 16.19 -9.94
C GLY A 328 -5.52 17.55 -10.60
N LYS A 329 -5.96 18.52 -9.80
CA LYS A 329 -5.91 19.93 -10.20
C LYS A 329 -4.48 20.45 -10.04
N PRO A 330 -4.06 21.44 -10.81
CA PRO A 330 -2.77 22.11 -10.59
C PRO A 330 -2.57 22.49 -9.13
N GLY A 331 -1.39 22.17 -8.57
CA GLY A 331 -1.06 22.44 -7.17
C GLY A 331 -1.62 21.43 -6.14
N SER A 332 -2.41 20.43 -6.56
CA SER A 332 -2.84 19.35 -5.67
C SER A 332 -1.75 18.31 -5.43
N ARG A 333 -1.88 17.52 -4.34
CA ARG A 333 -0.96 16.38 -4.07
C ARG A 333 -0.93 15.38 -5.22
N ALA A 334 -2.07 15.10 -5.81
CA ALA A 334 -2.19 14.21 -6.97
C ALA A 334 -1.34 14.71 -8.16
N GLU A 335 -1.40 16.00 -8.48
CA GLU A 335 -0.57 16.55 -9.56
C GLU A 335 0.91 16.62 -9.18
N MET A 336 1.24 16.89 -7.91
CA MET A 336 2.62 16.82 -7.42
C MET A 336 3.21 15.40 -7.54
N ALA A 337 2.40 14.36 -7.29
CA ALA A 337 2.84 12.97 -7.47
C ALA A 337 3.22 12.70 -8.94
N VAL A 338 2.41 13.19 -9.87
CA VAL A 338 2.67 13.07 -11.31
C VAL A 338 3.93 13.87 -11.70
N GLU A 339 4.06 15.12 -11.22
CA GLU A 339 5.26 15.93 -11.45
C GLU A 339 6.52 15.24 -10.91
N PHE A 340 6.49 14.73 -9.68
CA PHE A 340 7.63 14.10 -9.00
C PHE A 340 8.09 12.81 -9.66
N THR A 341 7.20 12.11 -10.34
CA THR A 341 7.50 10.87 -11.05
C THR A 341 7.74 11.07 -12.55
N GLY A 342 7.86 12.31 -13.01
CA GLY A 342 8.13 12.61 -14.42
C GLY A 342 6.95 12.38 -15.35
N GLY A 343 5.72 12.54 -14.87
CA GLY A 343 4.49 12.41 -15.66
C GLY A 343 3.76 11.08 -15.51
N ILE A 344 4.22 10.18 -14.62
CA ILE A 344 3.56 8.89 -14.40
C ILE A 344 2.20 9.12 -13.72
N ARG A 345 1.15 8.56 -14.31
CA ARG A 345 -0.22 8.57 -13.75
C ARG A 345 -0.67 7.19 -13.27
N SER A 346 -0.02 6.13 -13.76
CA SER A 346 -0.18 4.76 -13.30
C SER A 346 1.08 3.97 -13.62
N TYR A 347 1.56 3.19 -12.68
CA TYR A 347 2.69 2.28 -12.90
C TYR A 347 2.35 1.10 -13.81
N PHE A 348 1.07 0.88 -14.10
CA PHE A 348 0.62 -0.12 -15.07
C PHE A 348 0.71 0.35 -16.52
N ASP A 349 0.99 1.64 -16.76
CA ASP A 349 1.13 2.21 -18.10
C ASP A 349 2.57 2.24 -18.60
N ILE A 350 3.53 1.88 -17.76
CA ILE A 350 4.96 1.92 -18.05
C ILE A 350 5.63 0.58 -17.74
N GLU A 351 6.80 0.34 -18.29
CA GLU A 351 7.66 -0.75 -17.84
C GLU A 351 8.33 -0.37 -16.51
N VAL A 352 7.98 -1.10 -15.46
CA VAL A 352 8.60 -0.92 -14.13
C VAL A 352 9.87 -1.76 -14.06
N VAL A 353 11.02 -1.08 -13.96
CA VAL A 353 12.30 -1.76 -13.73
C VAL A 353 12.49 -1.96 -12.24
N ASN A 354 12.39 -3.21 -11.79
CA ASN A 354 12.63 -3.59 -10.40
C ASN A 354 13.76 -4.62 -10.30
N ILE A 355 14.76 -4.31 -9.51
CA ILE A 355 15.89 -5.19 -9.19
C ILE A 355 15.82 -5.75 -7.78
N TYR A 356 14.93 -5.22 -6.95
CA TYR A 356 14.80 -5.60 -5.56
C TYR A 356 14.23 -7.02 -5.44
N ASP A 357 14.97 -7.88 -4.76
CA ASP A 357 14.62 -9.25 -4.43
C ASP A 357 14.22 -9.30 -2.97
N ASP A 358 12.92 -9.39 -2.72
CA ASP A 358 12.31 -9.34 -1.40
C ASP A 358 12.75 -10.54 -0.53
N GLU A 359 12.81 -11.75 -1.11
CA GLU A 359 13.24 -12.94 -0.41
C GLU A 359 14.70 -12.84 0.06
N LYS A 360 15.58 -12.30 -0.80
CA LYS A 360 16.99 -12.05 -0.44
C LYS A 360 17.11 -11.02 0.68
N ALA A 361 16.34 -9.92 0.60
CA ALA A 361 16.32 -8.88 1.62
C ALA A 361 15.82 -9.42 2.97
N GLN A 362 14.77 -10.23 2.95
CA GLN A 362 14.20 -10.85 4.14
C GLN A 362 15.21 -11.76 4.86
N LYS A 363 15.92 -12.60 4.11
CA LYS A 363 16.90 -13.56 4.66
C LYS A 363 18.07 -12.88 5.38
N ARG A 364 18.38 -11.64 5.03
CA ARG A 364 19.53 -10.91 5.59
C ARG A 364 19.16 -9.62 6.35
N TYR A 365 17.87 -9.42 6.64
CA TYR A 365 17.35 -8.22 7.27
C TYR A 365 18.14 -7.80 8.51
N GLU A 366 18.27 -8.70 9.49
CA GLU A 366 19.00 -8.43 10.74
C GLU A 366 20.49 -8.18 10.49
N LYS A 367 21.10 -9.00 9.63
CA LYS A 367 22.53 -8.87 9.27
C LYS A 367 22.83 -7.49 8.68
N VAL A 368 21.97 -6.99 7.78
CA VAL A 368 22.15 -5.67 7.16
C VAL A 368 21.98 -4.56 8.19
N ASN A 369 20.98 -4.66 9.06
CA ASN A 369 20.76 -3.69 10.14
C ASN A 369 21.95 -3.63 11.10
N GLU A 370 22.47 -4.77 11.54
CA GLU A 370 23.63 -4.85 12.45
C GLU A 370 24.90 -4.32 11.78
N GLN A 371 25.17 -4.71 10.55
CA GLN A 371 26.33 -4.23 9.80
C GLN A 371 26.27 -2.73 9.58
N PHE A 372 25.12 -2.19 9.19
CA PHE A 372 24.93 -0.75 9.02
C PHE A 372 25.20 0.00 10.31
N ARG A 373 24.63 -0.44 11.43
CA ARG A 373 24.83 0.15 12.74
C ARG A 373 26.30 0.17 13.12
N ARG A 374 27.03 -0.94 12.94
CA ARG A 374 28.44 -1.08 13.30
C ARG A 374 29.35 -0.24 12.39
N ASP A 375 29.16 -0.36 11.08
CA ASP A 375 30.14 0.15 10.09
C ASP A 375 29.85 1.57 9.65
N ILE A 376 28.64 2.09 9.87
CA ILE A 376 28.21 3.42 9.38
C ILE A 376 27.69 4.30 10.51
N GLU A 377 26.62 3.88 11.21
CA GLU A 377 25.96 4.75 12.20
C GLU A 377 26.86 5.01 13.42
N SER A 378 27.52 3.97 13.96
CA SER A 378 28.44 4.11 15.09
C SER A 378 29.68 4.94 14.72
N VAL A 379 30.22 4.77 13.51
CA VAL A 379 31.33 5.59 12.99
C VAL A 379 30.92 7.05 12.86
N TRP A 380 29.76 7.32 12.25
CA TRP A 380 29.20 8.66 12.15
C TRP A 380 29.03 9.33 13.51
N ALA A 381 28.50 8.59 14.53
CA ALA A 381 28.31 9.11 15.87
C ALA A 381 29.64 9.47 16.57
N GLN A 382 30.73 8.75 16.27
CA GLN A 382 32.06 9.07 16.79
C GLN A 382 32.64 10.34 16.17
N LEU A 383 32.41 10.57 14.87
CA LEU A 383 32.88 11.75 14.14
C LEU A 383 32.14 13.05 14.52
N LYS A 384 30.98 12.94 15.17
CA LYS A 384 30.16 14.08 15.63
C LYS A 384 30.46 14.50 17.08
N ARG A 385 31.23 13.72 17.84
CA ARG A 385 31.72 14.03 19.18
C ARG A 385 33.00 14.86 19.10
#